data_fdcbb759a558c0b24688c29203ff9fd1
#
_entry.id   fdcbb759a558c0b24688c29203ff9fd1
#
_cell.length_a   1.000
_cell.length_b   1.000
_cell.length_c   1.000
_cell.angle_alpha   90.00
_cell.angle_beta   90.00
_cell.angle_gamma   90.00
#
_symmetry.space_group_name_H-M   'P 1'
#
loop_
_entity.id
_entity.type
_entity.pdbx_description
1 polymer ?
#
loop_
_entity_poly.entity_id
_entity_poly.type
_entity_poly.pdbx_seq_one_letter_code
_entity_poly.pdbx_strand_id
1 'polypeptide(L)'
;TLFPYTTLFRSVKFANILPVKKGLGDSETQAVMSDDDSYTLGNAILTNGQTGSAVEITTVDAFVRDQRLARVDFIKADIEGYERHMLRGARETLARFAPKLALCTYHLPDDPEVLETLIKEANPAYEVVQKRKKLYAAVPQK
;
A
#
# COMPACT_ATOMS: atom_id res chain seq x y z
N THR A 1 -15.03 -18.43 -3.46
CA THR A 1 -15.68 -17.72 -2.33
C THR A 1 -15.25 -16.27 -2.40
N LEU A 2 -16.19 -15.36 -2.61
CA LEU A 2 -15.93 -13.92 -2.75
C LEU A 2 -15.53 -13.36 -1.40
N PHE A 3 -14.44 -12.61 -1.34
CA PHE A 3 -14.00 -11.88 -0.15
C PHE A 3 -15.18 -11.14 0.50
N PRO A 4 -15.42 -11.28 1.82
CA PRO A 4 -16.55 -10.63 2.50
C PRO A 4 -16.53 -9.10 2.33
N TYR A 5 -15.35 -8.49 2.14
CA TYR A 5 -15.20 -7.04 1.92
C TYR A 5 -15.76 -6.54 0.58
N THR A 6 -15.74 -7.36 -0.48
CA THR A 6 -16.31 -6.95 -1.78
C THR A 6 -17.83 -6.86 -1.75
N THR A 7 -18.48 -7.65 -0.90
CA THR A 7 -19.95 -7.60 -0.72
C THR A 7 -20.36 -6.34 0.03
N LEU A 8 -19.59 -5.91 1.03
CA LEU A 8 -19.85 -4.67 1.78
C LEU A 8 -19.73 -3.43 0.89
N PHE A 9 -18.70 -3.37 0.04
CA PHE A 9 -18.49 -2.26 -0.89
C PHE A 9 -19.47 -2.26 -2.08
N ARG A 10 -20.02 -3.41 -2.45
CA ARG A 10 -21.05 -3.48 -3.52
C ARG A 10 -22.42 -2.96 -3.06
N SER A 11 -22.74 -3.06 -1.77
CA SER A 11 -24.03 -2.62 -1.22
C SER A 11 -24.06 -1.15 -0.85
N VAL A 12 -22.92 -0.47 -0.73
CA VAL A 12 -22.84 0.95 -0.38
C VAL A 12 -22.34 1.75 -1.59
N LYS A 13 -23.24 2.48 -2.22
CA LYS A 13 -22.90 3.40 -3.32
C LYS A 13 -22.30 4.69 -2.75
N PHE A 14 -21.02 4.67 -2.43
CA PHE A 14 -20.27 5.90 -2.16
C PHE A 14 -19.87 6.54 -3.50
N ALA A 15 -20.41 7.70 -3.79
CA ALA A 15 -20.11 8.42 -5.03
C ALA A 15 -18.62 8.87 -5.13
N ASN A 16 -17.91 8.85 -4.01
CA ASN A 16 -16.53 9.32 -3.86
C ASN A 16 -15.52 8.22 -3.53
N ILE A 17 -15.90 6.95 -3.65
CA ILE A 17 -15.01 5.80 -3.43
C ILE A 17 -14.92 4.96 -4.69
N LEU A 18 -13.70 4.74 -5.18
CA LEU A 18 -13.40 3.83 -6.27
C LEU A 18 -12.72 2.57 -5.70
N PRO A 19 -13.43 1.45 -5.55
CA PRO A 19 -12.82 0.20 -5.16
C PRO A 19 -12.01 -0.39 -6.32
N VAL A 20 -10.76 -0.77 -6.07
CA VAL A 20 -9.86 -1.36 -7.05
C VAL A 20 -9.43 -2.74 -6.56
N LYS A 21 -9.71 -3.79 -7.36
CA LYS A 21 -9.37 -5.17 -7.02
C LYS A 21 -7.95 -5.49 -7.47
N LYS A 22 -6.95 -4.87 -6.83
CA LYS A 22 -5.52 -5.12 -7.09
C LYS A 22 -4.76 -5.05 -5.77
N GLY A 23 -3.66 -5.81 -5.68
CA GLY A 23 -2.66 -5.60 -4.63
C GLY A 23 -1.72 -4.45 -4.99
N LEU A 24 -1.05 -3.88 -3.98
CA LEU A 24 0.01 -2.88 -4.18
C LEU A 24 1.37 -3.51 -3.95
N GLY A 25 2.32 -3.24 -4.84
CA GLY A 25 3.69 -3.72 -4.77
C GLY A 25 4.68 -2.75 -5.38
N ASP A 26 5.89 -3.25 -5.64
CA ASP A 26 6.99 -2.49 -6.26
C ASP A 26 7.06 -2.65 -7.79
N SER A 27 6.26 -3.55 -8.35
CA SER A 27 6.19 -3.82 -9.79
C SER A 27 4.81 -4.31 -10.21
N GLU A 28 4.47 -4.16 -11.48
CA GLU A 28 3.24 -4.69 -12.06
C GLU A 28 3.44 -6.16 -12.38
N THR A 29 2.70 -7.03 -11.68
CA THR A 29 2.82 -8.49 -11.80
C THR A 29 1.53 -9.19 -11.38
N GLN A 30 1.55 -10.50 -11.36
CA GLN A 30 0.51 -11.33 -10.76
C GLN A 30 1.07 -12.07 -9.55
N ALA A 31 0.28 -12.16 -8.51
CA ALA A 31 0.56 -12.93 -7.32
C ALA A 31 -0.58 -13.93 -7.06
N VAL A 32 -0.29 -14.97 -6.31
CA VAL A 32 -1.30 -15.90 -5.83
C VAL A 32 -1.52 -15.62 -4.34
N MET A 33 -2.73 -15.33 -3.95
CA MET A 33 -3.11 -15.15 -2.55
C MET A 33 -3.66 -16.46 -1.99
N SER A 34 -3.27 -16.81 -0.78
CA SER A 34 -3.85 -17.94 -0.06
C SER A 34 -5.35 -17.75 0.14
N ASP A 35 -6.12 -18.81 -0.07
CA ASP A 35 -7.53 -18.85 0.27
C ASP A 35 -7.78 -19.21 1.76
N ASP A 36 -6.71 -19.42 2.52
CA ASP A 36 -6.77 -19.74 3.94
C ASP A 36 -6.89 -18.45 4.76
N ASP A 37 -8.01 -18.30 5.47
CA ASP A 37 -8.31 -17.15 6.33
C ASP A 37 -7.32 -16.98 7.52
N SER A 38 -6.42 -17.94 7.74
CA SER A 38 -5.39 -17.88 8.78
C SER A 38 -4.16 -17.07 8.41
N TYR A 39 -4.01 -16.66 7.14
CA TYR A 39 -2.84 -15.91 6.67
C TYR A 39 -3.17 -14.43 6.46
N THR A 40 -2.29 -13.60 6.99
CA THR A 40 -2.25 -12.17 6.70
C THR A 40 -1.68 -11.92 5.31
N LEU A 41 -2.04 -10.82 4.66
CA LEU A 41 -1.66 -10.49 3.27
C LEU A 41 -0.14 -10.52 3.01
N GLY A 42 0.69 -10.21 4.00
CA GLY A 42 2.15 -10.29 3.88
C GLY A 42 2.69 -11.73 3.73
N ASN A 43 1.94 -12.71 4.21
CA ASN A 43 2.22 -14.14 4.04
C ASN A 43 1.45 -14.75 2.86
N ALA A 44 0.60 -13.99 2.21
CA ALA A 44 -0.34 -14.47 1.20
C ALA A 44 0.20 -14.44 -0.23
N ILE A 45 1.37 -13.87 -0.46
CA ILE A 45 2.06 -14.06 -1.74
C ILE A 45 2.75 -15.41 -1.69
N LEU A 46 2.07 -16.38 -2.26
CA LEU A 46 2.51 -17.76 -2.25
C LEU A 46 3.70 -17.95 -3.19
N THR A 47 4.76 -18.54 -2.66
CA THR A 47 5.84 -19.10 -3.44
C THR A 47 5.39 -20.44 -4.01
N ASN A 48 5.94 -20.82 -5.15
CA ASN A 48 5.64 -22.00 -5.97
C ASN A 48 5.00 -23.20 -5.24
N GLY A 49 3.82 -23.60 -5.70
CA GLY A 49 3.19 -24.89 -5.34
C GLY A 49 2.02 -24.82 -4.37
N GLN A 50 1.63 -23.65 -3.92
CA GLN A 50 0.45 -23.47 -3.05
C GLN A 50 -0.79 -23.06 -3.87
N THR A 51 -1.96 -23.48 -3.40
CA THR A 51 -3.25 -23.16 -4.03
C THR A 51 -3.81 -21.84 -3.51
N GLY A 52 -4.30 -21.00 -4.41
CA GLY A 52 -4.91 -19.73 -4.04
C GLY A 52 -5.49 -18.98 -5.22
N SER A 53 -6.05 -17.82 -4.96
CA SER A 53 -6.64 -16.96 -5.99
C SER A 53 -5.60 -16.03 -6.61
N ALA A 54 -5.57 -15.93 -7.94
CA ALA A 54 -4.70 -14.99 -8.64
C ALA A 54 -5.15 -13.55 -8.39
N VAL A 55 -4.20 -12.68 -8.05
CA VAL A 55 -4.42 -11.25 -7.83
C VAL A 55 -3.42 -10.45 -8.66
N GLU A 56 -3.90 -9.47 -9.40
CA GLU A 56 -3.05 -8.48 -10.05
C GLU A 56 -2.39 -7.58 -9.01
N ILE A 57 -1.09 -7.39 -9.14
CA ILE A 57 -0.32 -6.42 -8.37
C ILE A 57 -0.04 -5.22 -9.27
N THR A 58 -0.24 -4.03 -8.74
CA THR A 58 0.12 -2.76 -9.39
C THR A 58 0.96 -1.92 -8.44
N THR A 59 1.54 -0.85 -8.96
CA THR A 59 2.24 0.14 -8.13
C THR A 59 1.36 1.36 -7.90
N VAL A 60 1.63 2.13 -6.85
CA VAL A 60 0.97 3.43 -6.63
C VAL A 60 1.24 4.36 -7.81
N ASP A 61 2.47 4.39 -8.30
CA ASP A 61 2.87 5.24 -9.43
C ASP A 61 2.14 4.87 -10.72
N ALA A 62 2.02 3.57 -11.03
CA ALA A 62 1.25 3.09 -12.18
C ALA A 62 -0.24 3.45 -12.05
N PHE A 63 -0.83 3.24 -10.88
CA PHE A 63 -2.22 3.59 -10.63
C PHE A 63 -2.47 5.09 -10.80
N VAL A 64 -1.62 5.94 -10.24
CA VAL A 64 -1.71 7.41 -10.36
C VAL A 64 -1.62 7.84 -11.82
N ARG A 65 -0.70 7.26 -12.58
CA ARG A 65 -0.53 7.52 -14.02
C ARG A 65 -1.75 7.09 -14.82
N ASP A 66 -2.22 5.87 -14.63
CA ASP A 66 -3.28 5.27 -15.41
C ASP A 66 -4.64 5.93 -15.14
N GLN A 67 -4.88 6.33 -13.89
CA GLN A 67 -6.07 7.10 -13.50
C GLN A 67 -5.91 8.61 -13.78
N ARG A 68 -4.75 9.06 -14.28
CA ARG A 68 -4.45 10.47 -14.55
C ARG A 68 -4.72 11.39 -13.38
N LEU A 69 -4.37 10.94 -12.16
CA LEU A 69 -4.63 11.72 -10.96
C LEU A 69 -3.79 13.00 -10.96
N ALA A 70 -4.46 14.13 -10.81
CA ALA A 70 -3.80 15.44 -10.76
C ALA A 70 -3.10 15.68 -9.42
N ARG A 71 -3.51 14.97 -8.35
CA ARG A 71 -2.94 15.07 -7.00
C ARG A 71 -3.18 13.80 -6.20
N VAL A 72 -2.33 13.57 -5.21
CA VAL A 72 -2.52 12.59 -4.14
C VAL A 72 -2.27 13.32 -2.83
N ASP A 73 -3.24 13.32 -1.92
CA ASP A 73 -3.16 14.10 -0.68
C ASP A 73 -2.79 13.25 0.53
N PHE A 74 -3.19 11.98 0.51
CA PHE A 74 -3.03 11.08 1.63
C PHE A 74 -2.92 9.63 1.19
N ILE A 75 -2.01 8.89 1.80
CA ILE A 75 -1.89 7.44 1.65
C ILE A 75 -1.93 6.81 3.04
N LYS A 76 -2.87 5.89 3.27
CA LYS A 76 -2.89 5.01 4.42
C LYS A 76 -2.61 3.58 3.97
N ALA A 77 -1.71 2.89 4.65
CA ALA A 77 -1.49 1.47 4.44
C ALA A 77 -1.47 0.69 5.76
N ASP A 78 -2.11 -0.46 5.72
CA ASP A 78 -2.13 -1.50 6.73
C ASP A 78 -2.31 -2.80 5.94
N ILE A 79 -1.21 -3.28 5.36
CA ILE A 79 -1.17 -4.29 4.29
C ILE A 79 -0.21 -5.43 4.63
N GLU A 80 -0.14 -5.74 5.93
CA GLU A 80 0.43 -6.96 6.48
C GLU A 80 1.90 -7.20 6.10
N GLY A 81 2.74 -6.14 6.14
CA GLY A 81 4.18 -6.19 5.86
C GLY A 81 4.57 -5.88 4.41
N TYR A 82 3.59 -5.56 3.55
CA TYR A 82 3.84 -5.17 2.16
C TYR A 82 4.06 -3.66 1.98
N GLU A 83 4.03 -2.89 3.08
CA GLU A 83 4.22 -1.43 3.09
C GLU A 83 5.52 -1.01 2.41
N ARG A 84 6.61 -1.77 2.63
CA ARG A 84 7.92 -1.49 2.00
C ARG A 84 7.90 -1.68 0.48
N HIS A 85 7.15 -2.65 -0.03
CA HIS A 85 6.97 -2.86 -1.47
C HIS A 85 6.08 -1.78 -2.07
N MET A 86 4.99 -1.41 -1.39
CA MET A 86 4.13 -0.30 -1.79
C MET A 86 4.91 1.01 -1.87
N LEU A 87 5.77 1.34 -0.88
CA LEU A 87 6.58 2.56 -0.90
C LEU A 87 7.59 2.58 -2.06
N ARG A 88 8.21 1.44 -2.39
CA ARG A 88 9.08 1.35 -3.58
C ARG A 88 8.31 1.62 -4.87
N GLY A 89 7.06 1.16 -4.95
CA GLY A 89 6.15 1.42 -6.07
C GLY A 89 5.45 2.77 -6.02
N ALA A 90 5.78 3.64 -5.06
CA ALA A 90 5.19 4.98 -4.88
C ALA A 90 6.21 6.12 -5.00
N ARG A 91 7.44 5.85 -5.45
CA ARG A 91 8.56 6.82 -5.42
C ARG A 91 8.26 8.11 -6.17
N GLU A 92 7.70 8.01 -7.38
CA GLU A 92 7.33 9.18 -8.19
C GLU A 92 6.18 9.97 -7.54
N THR A 93 5.20 9.27 -6.99
CA THR A 93 4.06 9.86 -6.29
C THR A 93 4.51 10.62 -5.04
N LEU A 94 5.40 10.02 -4.23
CA LEU A 94 5.96 10.65 -3.04
C LEU A 94 6.82 11.89 -3.37
N ALA A 95 7.62 11.78 -4.41
CA ALA A 95 8.45 12.91 -4.87
C ALA A 95 7.61 14.06 -5.42
N ARG A 96 6.59 13.75 -6.22
CA ARG A 96 5.81 14.74 -6.97
C ARG A 96 4.71 15.41 -6.15
N PHE A 97 3.95 14.61 -5.42
CA PHE A 97 2.74 15.10 -4.75
C PHE A 97 2.91 15.26 -3.24
N ALA A 98 3.96 14.65 -2.67
CA ALA A 98 4.24 14.69 -1.24
C ALA A 98 2.99 14.42 -0.36
N PRO A 99 2.23 13.33 -0.60
CA PRO A 99 1.04 13.04 0.19
C PRO A 99 1.39 12.85 1.66
N LYS A 100 0.48 13.16 2.56
CA LYS A 100 0.61 12.74 3.97
C LYS A 100 0.51 11.23 4.05
N LEU A 101 1.31 10.61 4.91
CA LEU A 101 1.37 9.17 5.05
C LEU A 101 0.93 8.73 6.46
N ALA A 102 0.23 7.60 6.53
CA ALA A 102 -0.08 6.87 7.76
C ALA A 102 0.09 5.38 7.50
N LEU A 103 1.21 4.81 7.95
CA LEU A 103 1.60 3.44 7.68
C LEU A 103 1.67 2.63 8.97
N CYS A 104 1.29 1.36 8.93
CA CYS A 104 1.52 0.43 10.02
C CYS A 104 2.97 -0.06 10.01
N THR A 105 3.55 -0.28 11.22
CA THR A 105 4.98 -0.59 11.42
C THR A 105 5.16 -1.75 12.39
N TYR A 106 4.25 -2.71 12.40
CA TYR A 106 4.28 -3.80 13.38
C TYR A 106 4.34 -5.18 12.74
N HIS A 107 4.39 -5.25 11.43
CA HIS A 107 4.41 -6.52 10.72
C HIS A 107 5.82 -7.12 10.66
N LEU A 108 6.84 -6.28 10.47
CA LEU A 108 8.23 -6.70 10.49
C LEU A 108 9.04 -5.91 11.54
N PRO A 109 10.03 -6.53 12.20
CA PRO A 109 10.77 -5.89 13.30
C PRO A 109 11.48 -4.60 12.90
N ASP A 110 11.92 -4.51 11.64
CA ASP A 110 12.68 -3.38 11.08
C ASP A 110 11.81 -2.41 10.26
N ASP A 111 10.48 -2.60 10.24
CA ASP A 111 9.57 -1.71 9.50
C ASP A 111 9.76 -0.23 9.84
N PRO A 112 9.89 0.19 11.11
CA PRO A 112 10.03 1.60 11.43
C PRO A 112 11.18 2.28 10.70
N GLU A 113 12.34 1.64 10.66
CA GLU A 113 13.57 2.19 10.07
C GLU A 113 13.56 2.09 8.55
N VAL A 114 13.11 0.95 8.03
CA VAL A 114 13.07 0.70 6.58
C VAL A 114 12.05 1.60 5.89
N LEU A 115 10.86 1.77 6.47
CA LEU A 115 9.82 2.62 5.89
C LEU A 115 10.23 4.10 5.92
N GLU A 116 10.83 4.58 7.02
CA GLU A 116 11.37 5.94 7.09
C GLU A 116 12.44 6.18 6.02
N THR A 117 13.37 5.24 5.86
CA THR A 117 14.43 5.32 4.84
C THR A 117 13.84 5.44 3.44
N LEU A 118 12.91 4.56 3.07
CA LEU A 118 12.26 4.58 1.75
C LEU A 118 11.51 5.87 1.47
N ILE A 119 10.82 6.43 2.49
CA ILE A 119 10.13 7.71 2.37
C ILE A 119 11.12 8.85 2.10
N LYS A 120 12.22 8.92 2.86
CA LYS A 120 13.24 9.96 2.72
C LYS A 120 14.08 9.81 1.45
N GLU A 121 14.31 8.59 0.97
CA GLU A 121 14.92 8.36 -0.35
C GLU A 121 14.04 8.89 -1.48
N ALA A 122 12.72 8.74 -1.38
CA ALA A 122 11.80 9.26 -2.39
C ALA A 122 11.69 10.79 -2.33
N ASN A 123 11.64 11.37 -1.13
CA ASN A 123 11.59 12.82 -0.94
C ASN A 123 12.17 13.19 0.44
N PRO A 124 13.41 13.74 0.47
CA PRO A 124 14.10 14.11 1.72
C PRO A 124 13.39 15.18 2.57
N ALA A 125 12.43 15.91 2.00
CA ALA A 125 11.69 16.95 2.71
C ALA A 125 10.62 16.40 3.69
N TYR A 126 10.35 15.09 3.67
CA TYR A 126 9.43 14.49 4.62
C TYR A 126 9.97 14.58 6.06
N GLU A 127 9.12 15.04 6.96
CA GLU A 127 9.27 14.82 8.39
C GLU A 127 8.51 13.56 8.78
N VAL A 128 9.17 12.66 9.51
CA VAL A 128 8.64 11.37 9.90
C VAL A 128 8.50 11.31 11.41
N VAL A 129 7.33 10.90 11.89
CA VAL A 129 7.02 10.71 13.31
C VAL A 129 6.51 9.30 13.53
N GLN A 130 7.20 8.57 14.38
CA GLN A 130 6.76 7.26 14.83
C GLN A 130 5.97 7.38 16.13
N LYS A 131 4.78 6.81 16.16
CA LYS A 131 3.93 6.78 17.34
C LYS A 131 3.30 5.42 17.54
N ARG A 132 3.72 4.71 18.57
CA ARG A 132 3.30 3.34 18.85
C ARG A 132 3.65 2.42 17.66
N LYS A 133 2.63 1.81 17.03
CA LYS A 133 2.74 0.87 15.91
C LYS A 133 2.46 1.52 14.55
N LYS A 134 2.67 2.84 14.45
CA LYS A 134 2.38 3.60 13.22
C LYS A 134 3.46 4.62 12.95
N LEU A 135 3.72 4.82 11.67
CA LEU A 135 4.54 5.88 11.13
C LEU A 135 3.65 6.89 10.43
N TYR A 136 3.84 8.16 10.75
CA TYR A 136 3.23 9.29 10.07
C TYR A 136 4.31 10.10 9.39
N ALA A 137 4.05 10.54 8.15
CA ALA A 137 4.99 11.40 7.46
C ALA A 137 4.27 12.49 6.68
N ALA A 138 4.86 13.67 6.63
CA ALA A 138 4.38 14.80 5.86
C ALA A 138 5.54 15.72 5.49
N VAL A 139 5.39 16.43 4.38
CA VAL A 139 6.26 17.58 4.06
C VAL A 139 5.62 18.81 4.71
N PRO A 140 6.36 19.57 5.56
CA PRO A 140 5.84 20.77 6.18
C PRO A 140 5.42 21.80 5.13
N GLN A 141 4.26 22.40 5.32
CA GLN A 141 3.85 23.55 4.54
C GLN A 141 4.65 24.77 5.03
N LYS A 142 5.29 25.46 4.11
CA LYS A 142 5.96 26.74 4.38
C LYS A 142 4.94 27.84 4.62
#